data_85b15b14af8bc7d2dee019f7311ceba5
#
_entry.id   85b15b14af8bc7d2dee019f7311ceba5
#
_cell.length_a   1.000
_cell.length_b   1.000
_cell.length_c   1.000
_cell.angle_alpha   90.00
_cell.angle_beta   90.00
_cell.angle_gamma   90.00
#
_symmetry.space_group_name_H-M   'P 1'
#
loop_
_entity.id
_entity.type
_entity.pdbx_description
1 polymer ?
#
loop_
_entity_poly.entity_id
_entity_poly.type
_entity_poly.pdbx_seq_one_letter_code
_entity_poly.pdbx_strand_id
1 'polypeptide(L)'
;MIEIRRYTPADAAEWNNFVWLKSRQGTFLFDRNYMDYHQDRFHDHSLMFFHKRKLYALLPANEMIETSQGETSETLLGEASMAGSTKKILYSHQGLTYGGLLTCPKVTAEVCIEIFESLREYLRENGFQSCIYKAMPWIYQRIPSEEDLYALTHVAKAKLKAREISTTIPLDAPLQFSELRRRGIKKAERNELDVKFTKFPNDITAFWNLLDANLLERHHTHPVHSLEELELLMHRFPDNILCFVVEKDETIIGGSIVYATPQVIHTQYIAANELGKQLGALDALFDFIIHKCRWNVPYFDFGKSTEDEGNFLNRNLIHQKEGFGGRGIIYDTYEWEI
;
A
#
# COMPACT_ATOMS: atom_id res chain seq x y z
N MET A 1 6.44 19.29 24.56
CA MET A 1 5.01 18.95 24.50
C MET A 1 4.59 18.94 23.03
N ILE A 2 3.92 17.90 22.61
CA ILE A 2 3.36 17.72 21.27
C ILE A 2 1.92 18.25 21.26
N GLU A 3 1.61 19.10 20.31
CA GLU A 3 0.24 19.57 20.00
C GLU A 3 -0.30 18.73 18.86
N ILE A 4 -1.50 18.17 18.99
CA ILE A 4 -2.15 17.38 17.95
C ILE A 4 -3.30 18.20 17.36
N ARG A 5 -3.35 18.29 16.03
CA ARG A 5 -4.48 18.85 15.28
C ARG A 5 -5.03 17.81 14.33
N ARG A 6 -6.35 17.71 14.26
CA ARG A 6 -7.01 16.98 13.18
C ARG A 6 -6.81 17.72 11.86
N TYR A 7 -6.48 16.99 10.82
CA TYR A 7 -6.39 17.52 9.46
C TYR A 7 -7.73 18.09 9.01
N THR A 8 -7.68 19.18 8.26
CA THR A 8 -8.81 19.75 7.51
C THR A 8 -8.37 20.03 6.07
N PRO A 9 -9.30 20.16 5.10
CA PRO A 9 -8.95 20.50 3.71
C PRO A 9 -8.11 21.77 3.56
N ALA A 10 -8.19 22.71 4.50
CA ALA A 10 -7.34 23.91 4.51
C ALA A 10 -5.86 23.60 4.75
N ASP A 11 -5.54 22.47 5.36
CA ASP A 11 -4.17 22.04 5.67
C ASP A 11 -3.52 21.24 4.52
N ALA A 12 -4.23 20.98 3.40
CA ALA A 12 -3.78 20.08 2.33
C ALA A 12 -2.41 20.48 1.75
N ALA A 13 -2.18 21.78 1.57
CA ALA A 13 -0.90 22.27 1.06
C ALA A 13 0.27 22.03 2.04
N GLU A 14 0.07 22.24 3.36
CA GLU A 14 1.06 21.96 4.39
C GLU A 14 1.31 20.45 4.53
N TRP A 15 0.24 19.65 4.49
CA TRP A 15 0.29 18.19 4.50
C TRP A 15 1.12 17.65 3.34
N ASN A 16 0.78 17.98 2.08
CA ASN A 16 1.48 17.49 0.90
C ASN A 16 2.95 17.96 0.87
N ASN A 17 3.22 19.21 1.25
CA ASN A 17 4.59 19.71 1.38
C ASN A 17 5.39 18.90 2.42
N PHE A 18 4.77 18.50 3.53
CA PHE A 18 5.43 17.64 4.51
C PHE A 18 5.71 16.24 3.94
N VAL A 19 4.73 15.60 3.29
CA VAL A 19 4.86 14.27 2.68
C VAL A 19 6.03 14.24 1.71
N TRP A 20 6.09 15.18 0.78
CA TRP A 20 7.07 15.16 -0.31
C TRP A 20 8.46 15.63 0.09
N LEU A 21 8.56 16.69 0.89
CA LEU A 21 9.82 17.41 1.10
C LEU A 21 10.42 17.25 2.48
N LYS A 22 9.63 16.84 3.48
CA LYS A 22 10.08 16.83 4.87
C LYS A 22 10.04 15.45 5.52
N SER A 23 9.20 14.55 5.02
CA SER A 23 9.01 13.24 5.61
C SER A 23 10.12 12.25 5.23
N ARG A 24 10.51 11.40 6.18
CA ARG A 24 11.41 10.27 5.95
C ARG A 24 10.73 9.11 5.22
N GLN A 25 9.40 9.03 5.30
CA GLN A 25 8.56 7.94 4.81
C GLN A 25 7.56 8.37 3.72
N GLY A 26 7.63 9.61 3.24
CA GLY A 26 6.63 10.14 2.31
C GLY A 26 6.63 9.43 0.96
N THR A 27 5.44 8.95 0.58
CA THR A 27 5.13 8.43 -0.76
C THR A 27 3.87 9.11 -1.28
N PHE A 28 3.60 8.97 -2.58
CA PHE A 28 2.42 9.57 -3.20
C PHE A 28 1.09 9.05 -2.61
N LEU A 29 1.09 7.86 -2.00
CA LEU A 29 -0.08 7.30 -1.31
C LEU A 29 -0.57 8.18 -0.15
N PHE A 30 0.31 8.99 0.42
CA PHE A 30 -0.01 9.91 1.52
C PHE A 30 -0.29 11.34 1.06
N ASP A 31 -0.18 11.64 -0.25
CA ASP A 31 -0.61 12.90 -0.81
C ASP A 31 -2.14 13.02 -0.74
N ARG A 32 -2.67 14.18 -0.37
CA ARG A 32 -4.12 14.37 -0.24
C ARG A 32 -4.86 14.19 -1.57
N ASN A 33 -4.21 14.48 -2.72
CA ASN A 33 -4.80 14.18 -4.01
C ASN A 33 -4.95 12.67 -4.28
N TYR A 34 -4.16 11.82 -3.58
CA TYR A 34 -4.38 10.38 -3.59
C TYR A 34 -5.37 9.99 -2.48
N MET A 35 -5.17 10.40 -1.23
CA MET A 35 -6.02 9.97 -0.12
C MET A 35 -7.48 10.39 -0.29
N ASP A 36 -7.73 11.58 -0.85
CA ASP A 36 -9.08 12.14 -0.94
C ASP A 36 -9.90 11.59 -2.12
N TYR A 37 -9.34 10.73 -3.02
CA TYR A 37 -10.12 10.16 -4.12
C TYR A 37 -11.25 9.24 -3.62
N HIS A 38 -11.10 8.66 -2.44
CA HIS A 38 -12.04 7.71 -1.83
C HIS A 38 -12.58 8.21 -0.48
N GLN A 39 -12.66 9.53 -0.28
CA GLN A 39 -13.17 10.15 0.94
C GLN A 39 -14.63 9.80 1.26
N ASP A 40 -15.38 9.34 0.27
CA ASP A 40 -16.73 8.81 0.38
C ASP A 40 -16.78 7.46 1.09
N ARG A 41 -15.69 6.69 1.06
CA ARG A 41 -15.58 5.35 1.67
C ARG A 41 -14.96 5.37 3.06
N PHE A 42 -14.11 6.35 3.36
CA PHE A 42 -13.36 6.41 4.62
C PHE A 42 -13.54 7.77 5.30
N HIS A 43 -14.08 7.75 6.51
CA HIS A 43 -14.26 8.96 7.30
C HIS A 43 -12.90 9.44 7.85
N ASP A 44 -12.30 10.44 7.21
CA ASP A 44 -10.96 10.92 7.52
C ASP A 44 -10.83 11.41 8.97
N HIS A 45 -9.84 10.91 9.67
CA HIS A 45 -9.41 11.35 10.99
C HIS A 45 -7.89 11.48 11.05
N SER A 46 -7.29 11.95 9.97
CA SER A 46 -5.84 12.16 9.89
C SER A 46 -5.38 13.21 10.87
N LEU A 47 -4.18 13.00 11.46
CA LEU A 47 -3.64 13.83 12.52
C LEU A 47 -2.31 14.47 12.12
N MET A 48 -2.10 15.69 12.60
CA MET A 48 -0.91 16.52 12.43
C MET A 48 -0.29 16.80 13.79
N PHE A 49 1.00 16.49 13.96
CA PHE A 49 1.72 16.61 15.22
C PHE A 49 2.71 17.77 15.16
N PHE A 50 2.54 18.74 16.05
CA PHE A 50 3.37 19.93 16.11
C PHE A 50 4.22 19.92 17.37
N HIS A 51 5.51 20.21 17.21
CA HIS A 51 6.41 20.51 18.32
C HIS A 51 6.91 21.95 18.19
N LYS A 52 6.69 22.78 19.23
CA LYS A 52 7.04 24.21 19.22
C LYS A 52 6.52 24.92 17.95
N ARG A 53 5.24 24.69 17.61
CA ARG A 53 4.54 25.25 16.43
C ARG A 53 5.11 24.80 15.07
N LYS A 54 5.95 23.79 15.00
CA LYS A 54 6.49 23.22 13.76
C LYS A 54 5.91 21.84 13.55
N LEU A 55 5.50 21.54 12.34
CA LEU A 55 4.99 20.22 11.96
C LEU A 55 6.15 19.20 11.99
N TYR A 56 6.01 18.17 12.81
CA TYR A 56 7.01 17.13 13.07
C TYR A 56 6.60 15.77 12.52
N ALA A 57 5.30 15.48 12.55
CA ALA A 57 4.78 14.21 12.05
C ALA A 57 3.35 14.34 11.54
N LEU A 58 2.95 13.37 10.72
CA LEU A 58 1.60 13.15 10.24
C LEU A 58 1.20 11.71 10.53
N LEU A 59 -0.07 11.48 10.83
CA LEU A 59 -0.67 10.16 10.89
C LEU A 59 -1.86 10.13 9.94
N PRO A 60 -1.72 9.58 8.73
CA PRO A 60 -2.86 9.27 7.87
C PRO A 60 -3.80 8.31 8.60
N ALA A 61 -5.04 8.68 8.79
CA ALA A 61 -5.98 7.86 9.54
C ALA A 61 -7.44 8.09 9.14
N ASN A 62 -8.26 7.09 9.36
CA ASN A 62 -9.71 7.20 9.31
C ASN A 62 -10.33 6.64 10.60
N GLU A 63 -11.52 7.11 10.95
CA GLU A 63 -12.28 6.52 12.03
C GLU A 63 -13.25 5.45 11.51
N MET A 64 -13.45 4.42 12.32
CA MET A 64 -14.36 3.31 12.08
C MET A 64 -15.21 3.05 13.33
N ILE A 65 -16.46 2.70 13.13
CA ILE A 65 -17.37 2.26 14.20
C ILE A 65 -17.66 0.77 13.98
N GLU A 66 -17.27 -0.06 14.93
CA GLU A 66 -17.57 -1.48 14.95
C GLU A 66 -18.77 -1.73 15.86
N THR A 67 -19.78 -2.46 15.38
CA THR A 67 -20.94 -2.85 16.17
C THR A 67 -20.83 -4.30 16.59
N SER A 68 -21.32 -4.64 17.80
CA SER A 68 -21.19 -5.99 18.41
C SER A 68 -21.93 -7.11 17.64
N GLN A 69 -22.55 -6.83 16.49
CA GLN A 69 -23.17 -7.82 15.60
C GLN A 69 -22.28 -8.24 14.41
N GLY A 70 -21.02 -7.81 14.37
CA GLY A 70 -20.08 -8.20 13.30
C GLY A 70 -20.30 -7.52 11.94
N GLU A 71 -21.25 -6.58 11.84
CA GLU A 71 -21.42 -5.76 10.65
C GLU A 71 -20.65 -4.45 10.82
N THR A 72 -19.62 -4.27 10.01
CA THR A 72 -18.94 -2.97 9.84
C THR A 72 -19.88 -2.05 9.06
N SER A 73 -20.48 -1.08 9.73
CA SER A 73 -21.29 -0.07 9.06
C SER A 73 -20.43 1.13 8.71
N GLU A 74 -20.13 1.30 7.43
CA GLU A 74 -19.47 2.49 6.86
C GLU A 74 -20.41 3.72 6.84
N THR A 75 -21.70 3.55 7.14
CA THR A 75 -22.69 4.61 6.91
C THR A 75 -23.79 4.62 7.99
N LEU A 76 -23.49 5.07 9.22
CA LEU A 76 -24.56 5.44 10.14
C LEU A 76 -24.21 6.71 10.94
N LEU A 77 -24.33 7.86 10.27
CA LEU A 77 -24.58 9.14 10.90
C LEU A 77 -26.08 9.44 10.77
N GLY A 78 -26.92 8.79 11.58
CA GLY A 78 -28.35 9.09 11.64
C GLY A 78 -29.13 7.98 12.35
N GLU A 79 -29.61 8.29 13.54
CA GLU A 79 -30.57 7.56 14.36
C GLU A 79 -30.01 6.43 15.26
N ALA A 80 -29.91 6.79 16.53
CA ALA A 80 -29.71 5.87 17.64
C ALA A 80 -30.94 4.97 17.79
N SER A 81 -30.76 3.66 17.61
CA SER A 81 -31.65 2.67 18.21
C SER A 81 -30.99 1.30 18.26
N MET A 82 -30.96 0.78 19.46
CA MET A 82 -30.72 -0.59 19.92
C MET A 82 -29.33 -0.86 20.50
N ALA A 83 -29.36 -1.42 21.72
CA ALA A 83 -28.25 -1.64 22.65
C ALA A 83 -27.24 -2.72 22.17
N GLY A 84 -26.36 -2.35 21.31
CA GLY A 84 -25.10 -3.04 21.04
C GLY A 84 -23.96 -2.12 21.45
N SER A 85 -22.92 -2.59 22.11
CA SER A 85 -21.74 -1.77 22.38
C SER A 85 -21.05 -1.42 21.07
N THR A 86 -20.95 -0.14 20.76
CA THR A 86 -20.21 0.36 19.60
C THR A 86 -18.79 0.66 20.02
N LYS A 87 -17.79 0.20 19.24
CA LYS A 87 -16.36 0.47 19.45
C LYS A 87 -15.90 1.48 18.39
N LYS A 88 -15.45 2.66 18.82
CA LYS A 88 -14.85 3.65 17.93
C LYS A 88 -13.36 3.37 17.81
N ILE A 89 -12.89 3.18 16.60
CA ILE A 89 -11.52 2.75 16.27
C ILE A 89 -10.85 3.79 15.38
N LEU A 90 -9.62 4.19 15.72
CA LEU A 90 -8.77 4.90 14.79
C LEU A 90 -7.99 3.88 13.96
N TYR A 91 -8.07 3.97 12.64
CA TYR A 91 -7.35 3.10 11.73
C TYR A 91 -6.29 3.91 10.97
N SER A 92 -5.04 3.48 10.94
CA SER A 92 -3.96 4.17 10.21
C SER A 92 -3.85 3.71 8.76
N HIS A 93 -4.58 3.85 7.98
CA HIS A 93 -5.63 4.21 7.06
C HIS A 93 -6.11 2.94 6.30
N GLN A 94 -7.39 2.59 6.34
CA GLN A 94 -7.91 1.35 5.74
C GLN A 94 -7.67 1.28 4.22
N GLY A 95 -7.85 2.38 3.50
CA GLY A 95 -7.73 2.44 2.05
C GLY A 95 -6.29 2.48 1.50
N LEU A 96 -5.25 2.36 2.35
CA LEU A 96 -3.86 2.38 1.92
C LEU A 96 -3.18 1.03 2.11
N THR A 97 -2.21 0.71 1.25
CA THR A 97 -1.41 -0.53 1.32
C THR A 97 -0.65 -0.63 2.64
N TYR A 98 -0.13 0.47 3.12
CA TYR A 98 0.53 0.67 4.42
C TYR A 98 0.19 2.06 4.94
N GLY A 99 0.37 2.28 6.25
CA GLY A 99 0.07 3.54 6.90
C GLY A 99 1.19 3.94 7.86
N GLY A 100 0.82 4.26 9.08
CA GLY A 100 1.76 4.59 10.15
C GLY A 100 2.17 6.06 10.19
N LEU A 101 3.06 6.36 11.11
CA LEU A 101 3.51 7.72 11.39
C LEU A 101 4.54 8.19 10.35
N LEU A 102 4.26 9.30 9.68
CA LEU A 102 5.23 9.98 8.82
C LEU A 102 5.98 11.02 9.65
N THR A 103 7.29 10.96 9.69
CA THR A 103 8.10 11.81 10.58
C THR A 103 9.13 12.63 9.81
N CYS A 104 9.41 13.84 10.27
CA CYS A 104 10.55 14.61 9.77
C CYS A 104 11.88 14.13 10.40
N PRO A 105 13.04 14.46 9.80
CA PRO A 105 14.36 14.03 10.32
C PRO A 105 14.69 14.51 11.75
N LYS A 106 13.88 15.41 12.34
CA LYS A 106 14.07 15.88 13.71
C LYS A 106 13.39 15.00 14.76
N VAL A 107 12.56 14.06 14.35
CA VAL A 107 11.91 13.13 15.25
C VAL A 107 12.92 12.06 15.64
N THR A 108 13.36 12.12 16.90
CA THR A 108 14.17 11.10 17.56
C THR A 108 13.27 10.07 18.24
N ALA A 109 13.82 8.99 18.76
CA ALA A 109 13.05 8.01 19.53
C ALA A 109 12.33 8.65 20.73
N GLU A 110 12.97 9.58 21.43
CA GLU A 110 12.36 10.31 22.56
C GLU A 110 11.15 11.15 22.09
N VAL A 111 11.30 11.91 20.99
CA VAL A 111 10.19 12.69 20.44
C VAL A 111 9.08 11.78 19.92
N CYS A 112 9.41 10.62 19.38
CA CYS A 112 8.41 9.64 18.94
C CYS A 112 7.61 9.08 20.13
N ILE A 113 8.27 8.82 21.27
CA ILE A 113 7.62 8.45 22.52
C ILE A 113 6.65 9.56 22.98
N GLU A 114 7.07 10.84 23.01
CA GLU A 114 6.18 11.97 23.31
C GLU A 114 4.96 12.03 22.37
N ILE A 115 5.16 11.76 21.07
CA ILE A 115 4.05 11.71 20.09
C ILE A 115 3.04 10.63 20.48
N PHE A 116 3.48 9.42 20.80
CA PHE A 116 2.59 8.32 21.17
C PHE A 116 1.89 8.52 22.52
N GLU A 117 2.57 9.14 23.49
CA GLU A 117 1.95 9.54 24.77
C GLU A 117 0.83 10.56 24.53
N SER A 118 1.11 11.61 23.75
CA SER A 118 0.12 12.63 23.40
C SER A 118 -1.02 12.04 22.57
N LEU A 119 -0.72 11.11 21.64
CA LEU A 119 -1.73 10.42 20.83
C LEU A 119 -2.66 9.59 21.72
N ARG A 120 -2.16 8.90 22.73
CA ARG A 120 -2.98 8.13 23.67
C ARG A 120 -3.97 9.02 24.42
N GLU A 121 -3.54 10.18 24.88
CA GLU A 121 -4.39 11.15 25.56
C GLU A 121 -5.44 11.70 24.60
N TYR A 122 -5.05 12.09 23.39
CA TYR A 122 -5.94 12.55 22.34
C TYR A 122 -7.03 11.51 22.01
N LEU A 123 -6.66 10.24 21.87
CA LEU A 123 -7.59 9.16 21.55
C LEU A 123 -8.62 8.97 22.66
N ARG A 124 -8.20 8.98 23.91
CA ARG A 124 -9.11 8.91 25.08
C ARG A 124 -10.09 10.07 25.13
N GLU A 125 -9.60 11.29 24.96
CA GLU A 125 -10.43 12.50 24.98
C GLU A 125 -11.45 12.55 23.84
N ASN A 126 -11.13 11.91 22.70
CA ASN A 126 -12.03 11.82 21.53
C ASN A 126 -12.85 10.53 21.48
N GLY A 127 -12.87 9.74 22.56
CA GLY A 127 -13.73 8.59 22.73
C GLY A 127 -13.36 7.36 21.91
N PHE A 128 -12.11 7.25 21.46
CA PHE A 128 -11.61 6.03 20.81
C PHE A 128 -11.32 4.95 21.85
N GLN A 129 -11.67 3.69 21.55
CA GLN A 129 -11.41 2.53 22.39
C GLN A 129 -10.19 1.73 21.89
N SER A 130 -9.85 1.85 20.62
CA SER A 130 -8.62 1.24 20.09
C SER A 130 -8.08 1.98 18.89
N CYS A 131 -6.82 1.66 18.57
CA CYS A 131 -6.15 2.09 17.36
C CYS A 131 -5.59 0.88 16.63
N ILE A 132 -5.88 0.74 15.34
CA ILE A 132 -5.27 -0.24 14.45
C ILE A 132 -4.20 0.47 13.63
N TYR A 133 -2.96 0.05 13.79
CA TYR A 133 -1.78 0.70 13.24
C TYR A 133 -1.11 -0.22 12.21
N LYS A 134 -1.25 0.11 10.92
CA LYS A 134 -0.49 -0.53 9.84
C LYS A 134 0.91 0.08 9.80
N ALA A 135 1.92 -0.69 10.13
CA ALA A 135 3.29 -0.20 10.06
C ALA A 135 3.76 -0.07 8.59
N MET A 136 4.53 0.97 8.30
CA MET A 136 5.18 1.06 7.00
C MET A 136 6.36 0.08 6.95
N PRO A 137 6.44 -0.80 5.95
CA PRO A 137 7.61 -1.66 5.79
C PRO A 137 8.87 -0.85 5.54
N TRP A 138 9.98 -1.22 6.17
CA TRP A 138 11.22 -0.44 6.15
C TRP A 138 11.78 -0.14 4.76
N ILE A 139 11.49 -0.98 3.76
CA ILE A 139 11.93 -0.78 2.36
C ILE A 139 11.40 0.52 1.74
N TYR A 140 10.29 1.09 2.23
CA TYR A 140 9.71 2.34 1.75
C TYR A 140 10.31 3.57 2.43
N GLN A 141 11.12 3.39 3.48
CA GLN A 141 11.73 4.46 4.24
C GLN A 141 12.98 4.97 3.52
N ARG A 142 13.09 6.30 3.35
CA ARG A 142 14.29 6.94 2.75
C ARG A 142 15.53 6.84 3.64
N ILE A 143 15.32 6.79 4.93
CA ILE A 143 16.32 6.52 5.98
C ILE A 143 15.63 5.67 7.05
N PRO A 144 16.38 4.92 7.90
CA PRO A 144 15.79 4.16 9.01
C PRO A 144 14.84 5.00 9.86
N SER A 145 13.63 4.50 10.10
CA SER A 145 12.52 5.27 10.69
C SER A 145 11.52 4.37 11.43
N GLU A 146 12.02 3.47 12.29
CA GLU A 146 11.20 2.49 13.02
C GLU A 146 11.03 2.86 14.51
N GLU A 147 11.22 4.13 14.86
CA GLU A 147 11.00 4.64 16.22
C GLU A 147 9.54 4.48 16.66
N ASP A 148 8.61 4.50 15.72
CA ASP A 148 7.18 4.22 15.95
C ASP A 148 6.92 2.79 16.41
N LEU A 149 7.63 1.79 15.86
CA LEU A 149 7.51 0.38 16.30
C LEU A 149 7.98 0.21 17.75
N TYR A 150 9.04 0.93 18.14
CA TYR A 150 9.48 0.96 19.52
C TYR A 150 8.42 1.59 20.43
N ALA A 151 7.87 2.75 20.03
CA ALA A 151 6.83 3.44 20.79
C ALA A 151 5.53 2.62 20.91
N LEU A 152 5.12 1.93 19.84
CA LEU A 152 3.95 1.01 19.82
C LEU A 152 4.08 -0.05 20.92
N THR A 153 5.26 -0.65 21.09
CA THR A 153 5.45 -1.70 22.08
C THR A 153 5.65 -1.15 23.50
N HIS A 154 6.37 -0.04 23.65
CA HIS A 154 6.77 0.48 24.96
C HIS A 154 5.77 1.46 25.57
N VAL A 155 5.16 2.33 24.76
CA VAL A 155 4.17 3.33 25.19
C VAL A 155 2.76 2.80 25.06
N ALA A 156 2.39 2.38 23.85
CA ALA A 156 1.03 1.94 23.54
C ALA A 156 0.73 0.54 24.10
N LYS A 157 1.74 -0.30 24.33
CA LYS A 157 1.58 -1.72 24.66
C LYS A 157 0.77 -2.46 23.60
N ALA A 158 0.90 -2.03 22.36
CA ALA A 158 0.22 -2.60 21.22
C ALA A 158 0.60 -4.07 20.99
N LYS A 159 -0.37 -4.84 20.54
CA LYS A 159 -0.17 -6.25 20.19
C LYS A 159 -0.09 -6.38 18.67
N LEU A 160 0.72 -7.32 18.21
CA LEU A 160 0.71 -7.71 16.80
C LEU A 160 -0.65 -8.34 16.47
N LYS A 161 -1.42 -7.71 15.57
CA LYS A 161 -2.74 -8.17 15.10
C LYS A 161 -2.60 -9.05 13.88
N ALA A 162 -1.80 -8.61 12.90
CA ALA A 162 -1.57 -9.33 11.65
C ALA A 162 -0.11 -9.21 11.22
N ARG A 163 0.43 -10.29 10.67
CA ARG A 163 1.75 -10.30 10.03
C ARG A 163 1.65 -10.94 8.66
N GLU A 164 1.81 -10.14 7.64
CA GLU A 164 1.74 -10.56 6.26
C GLU A 164 3.14 -10.55 5.62
N ILE A 165 3.37 -11.37 4.61
CA ILE A 165 4.65 -11.44 3.91
C ILE A 165 4.52 -11.03 2.45
N SER A 166 5.36 -10.11 2.02
CA SER A 166 5.61 -9.76 0.64
C SER A 166 6.92 -10.34 0.14
N THR A 167 7.17 -10.24 -1.15
CA THR A 167 8.42 -10.70 -1.79
C THR A 167 9.09 -9.53 -2.49
N THR A 168 10.31 -9.18 -2.03
CA THR A 168 11.06 -8.01 -2.48
C THR A 168 12.40 -8.40 -3.09
N ILE A 169 12.83 -7.67 -4.11
CA ILE A 169 14.12 -7.83 -4.81
C ILE A 169 14.94 -6.55 -4.57
N PRO A 170 16.17 -6.64 -4.04
CA PRO A 170 17.12 -5.54 -4.10
C PRO A 170 17.62 -5.37 -5.54
N LEU A 171 17.40 -4.20 -6.15
CA LEU A 171 17.69 -3.98 -7.57
C LEU A 171 19.18 -3.77 -7.88
N ASP A 172 19.96 -3.41 -6.86
CA ASP A 172 21.42 -3.27 -6.97
C ASP A 172 22.17 -4.61 -6.87
N ALA A 173 21.55 -5.62 -6.24
CA ALA A 173 22.12 -6.95 -6.04
C ALA A 173 21.05 -8.06 -6.14
N PRO A 174 20.34 -8.18 -7.28
CA PRO A 174 19.26 -9.15 -7.43
C PRO A 174 19.79 -10.59 -7.42
N LEU A 175 19.05 -11.48 -6.76
CA LEU A 175 19.32 -12.92 -6.92
C LEU A 175 18.92 -13.38 -8.32
N GLN A 176 19.57 -14.43 -8.79
CA GLN A 176 19.24 -14.98 -10.10
C GLN A 176 17.81 -15.55 -10.12
N PHE A 177 17.12 -15.34 -11.22
CA PHE A 177 15.84 -15.99 -11.50
C PHE A 177 16.00 -17.51 -11.52
N SER A 178 15.01 -18.21 -10.99
CA SER A 178 14.95 -19.66 -11.03
C SER A 178 14.97 -20.19 -12.48
N GLU A 179 15.35 -21.44 -12.64
CA GLU A 179 15.37 -22.05 -13.97
C GLU A 179 13.99 -22.01 -14.63
N LEU A 180 12.92 -22.21 -13.84
CA LEU A 180 11.56 -22.13 -14.34
C LEU A 180 11.25 -20.75 -14.94
N ARG A 181 11.60 -19.67 -14.26
CA ARG A 181 11.39 -18.30 -14.76
C ARG A 181 12.21 -18.04 -16.02
N ARG A 182 13.48 -18.43 -16.03
CA ARG A 182 14.35 -18.32 -17.21
C ARG A 182 13.85 -19.10 -18.44
N ARG A 183 13.26 -20.27 -18.22
CA ARG A 183 12.59 -21.03 -19.30
C ARG A 183 11.34 -20.33 -19.81
N GLY A 184 10.57 -19.73 -18.91
CA GLY A 184 9.40 -18.93 -19.26
C GLY A 184 9.76 -17.72 -20.13
N ILE A 185 10.80 -16.99 -19.77
CA ILE A 185 11.35 -15.86 -20.56
C ILE A 185 11.73 -16.33 -21.97
N LYS A 186 12.54 -17.40 -22.08
CA LYS A 186 12.91 -17.95 -23.39
C LYS A 186 11.70 -18.43 -24.21
N LYS A 187 10.65 -18.92 -23.54
CA LYS A 187 9.40 -19.29 -24.21
C LYS A 187 8.68 -18.07 -24.75
N ALA A 188 8.59 -17.00 -23.98
CA ALA A 188 7.99 -15.75 -24.40
C ALA A 188 8.74 -15.14 -25.62
N GLU A 189 10.07 -15.15 -25.58
CA GLU A 189 10.92 -14.69 -26.69
C GLU A 189 10.66 -15.48 -27.97
N ARG A 190 10.59 -16.84 -27.90
CA ARG A 190 10.30 -17.69 -29.06
C ARG A 190 8.91 -17.46 -29.65
N ASN A 191 7.97 -17.03 -28.83
CA ASN A 191 6.62 -16.69 -29.25
C ASN A 191 6.46 -15.21 -29.61
N GLU A 192 7.56 -14.46 -29.66
CA GLU A 192 7.60 -13.05 -30.06
C GLU A 192 6.64 -12.17 -29.25
N LEU A 193 6.60 -12.38 -27.93
CA LEU A 193 5.82 -11.51 -27.05
C LEU A 193 6.49 -10.15 -26.93
N ASP A 194 5.70 -9.09 -27.15
CA ASP A 194 6.14 -7.72 -26.92
C ASP A 194 5.75 -7.24 -25.53
N VAL A 195 6.74 -6.66 -24.82
CA VAL A 195 6.53 -6.09 -23.47
C VAL A 195 6.81 -4.60 -23.53
N LYS A 196 5.82 -3.79 -23.19
CA LYS A 196 5.92 -2.34 -23.27
C LYS A 196 5.36 -1.63 -22.06
N PHE A 197 5.96 -0.49 -21.74
CA PHE A 197 5.33 0.54 -20.93
C PHE A 197 4.31 1.28 -21.79
N THR A 198 3.12 1.53 -21.24
CA THR A 198 2.07 2.23 -21.98
C THR A 198 1.40 3.32 -21.14
N LYS A 199 0.99 4.40 -21.84
CA LYS A 199 0.09 5.46 -21.34
C LYS A 199 -1.16 5.56 -22.22
N PHE A 200 -1.34 4.65 -23.17
CA PHE A 200 -2.49 4.68 -24.07
C PHE A 200 -3.75 4.15 -23.37
N PRO A 201 -4.86 4.90 -23.37
CA PRO A 201 -6.08 4.51 -22.69
C PRO A 201 -6.61 3.13 -23.12
N ASN A 202 -6.54 2.82 -24.42
CA ASN A 202 -7.01 1.53 -24.94
C ASN A 202 -6.23 0.35 -24.36
N ASP A 203 -4.91 0.46 -24.20
CA ASP A 203 -4.08 -0.59 -23.61
C ASP A 203 -4.41 -0.76 -22.11
N ILE A 204 -4.59 0.36 -21.40
CA ILE A 204 -4.95 0.35 -19.98
C ILE A 204 -6.32 -0.30 -19.80
N THR A 205 -7.31 0.10 -20.57
CA THR A 205 -8.66 -0.49 -20.55
C THR A 205 -8.63 -1.99 -20.89
N ALA A 206 -7.85 -2.40 -21.89
CA ALA A 206 -7.73 -3.81 -22.27
C ALA A 206 -7.09 -4.64 -21.13
N PHE A 207 -6.03 -4.13 -20.50
CA PHE A 207 -5.42 -4.79 -19.35
C PHE A 207 -6.37 -4.84 -18.14
N TRP A 208 -7.12 -3.74 -17.89
CA TRP A 208 -8.06 -3.68 -16.76
C TRP A 208 -9.19 -4.70 -16.91
N ASN A 209 -9.77 -4.81 -18.11
CA ASN A 209 -10.80 -5.82 -18.41
C ASN A 209 -10.26 -7.26 -18.23
N LEU A 210 -9.01 -7.51 -18.62
CA LEU A 210 -8.35 -8.81 -18.41
C LEU A 210 -8.17 -9.09 -16.90
N LEU A 211 -7.75 -8.10 -16.12
CA LEU A 211 -7.60 -8.21 -14.65
C LEU A 211 -8.95 -8.49 -14.00
N ASP A 212 -9.98 -7.73 -14.34
CA ASP A 212 -11.32 -7.88 -13.78
C ASP A 212 -11.91 -9.26 -14.07
N ALA A 213 -11.81 -9.71 -15.31
CA ALA A 213 -12.25 -11.06 -15.70
C ALA A 213 -11.52 -12.16 -14.88
N ASN A 214 -10.21 -12.03 -14.66
CA ASN A 214 -9.44 -12.99 -13.86
C ASN A 214 -9.87 -13.00 -12.39
N LEU A 215 -10.14 -11.84 -11.80
CA LEU A 215 -10.57 -11.72 -10.41
C LEU A 215 -11.98 -12.27 -10.22
N LEU A 216 -12.87 -11.98 -11.15
CA LEU A 216 -14.24 -12.48 -11.13
C LEU A 216 -14.27 -14.01 -11.25
N GLU A 217 -13.51 -14.59 -12.20
CA GLU A 217 -13.44 -16.04 -12.42
C GLU A 217 -12.87 -16.81 -11.23
N ARG A 218 -11.81 -16.26 -10.57
CA ARG A 218 -11.06 -17.00 -9.55
C ARG A 218 -11.45 -16.69 -8.12
N HIS A 219 -11.90 -15.47 -7.86
CA HIS A 219 -12.13 -14.97 -6.50
C HIS A 219 -13.53 -14.40 -6.31
N HIS A 220 -14.37 -14.38 -7.38
CA HIS A 220 -15.72 -13.80 -7.34
C HIS A 220 -15.72 -12.35 -6.81
N THR A 221 -14.69 -11.59 -7.17
CA THR A 221 -14.50 -10.20 -6.75
C THR A 221 -14.01 -9.34 -7.93
N HIS A 222 -14.07 -8.02 -7.74
CA HIS A 222 -13.55 -7.02 -8.67
C HIS A 222 -12.30 -6.36 -8.10
N PRO A 223 -11.50 -5.63 -8.92
CA PRO A 223 -10.43 -4.79 -8.41
C PRO A 223 -10.96 -3.78 -7.39
N VAL A 224 -10.13 -3.40 -6.41
CA VAL A 224 -10.50 -2.41 -5.37
C VAL A 224 -10.83 -1.04 -5.97
N HIS A 225 -10.13 -0.65 -7.05
CA HIS A 225 -10.41 0.56 -7.82
C HIS A 225 -11.37 0.25 -8.97
N SER A 226 -12.17 1.22 -9.40
CA SER A 226 -12.79 1.19 -10.71
C SER A 226 -11.78 1.62 -11.81
N LEU A 227 -12.12 1.41 -13.08
CA LEU A 227 -11.28 1.88 -14.19
C LEU A 227 -11.18 3.41 -14.16
N GLU A 228 -12.28 4.11 -13.89
CA GLU A 228 -12.33 5.57 -13.82
C GLU A 228 -11.47 6.11 -12.67
N GLU A 229 -11.48 5.43 -11.52
CA GLU A 229 -10.60 5.77 -10.40
C GLU A 229 -9.13 5.56 -10.75
N LEU A 230 -8.78 4.46 -11.41
CA LEU A 230 -7.43 4.22 -11.88
C LEU A 230 -6.97 5.29 -12.85
N GLU A 231 -7.79 5.64 -13.85
CA GLU A 231 -7.47 6.69 -14.83
C GLU A 231 -7.29 8.06 -14.17
N LEU A 232 -8.16 8.40 -13.22
CA LEU A 232 -8.04 9.62 -12.42
C LEU A 232 -6.71 9.65 -11.65
N LEU A 233 -6.36 8.54 -10.98
CA LEU A 233 -5.13 8.43 -10.21
C LEU A 233 -3.89 8.45 -11.11
N MET A 234 -3.90 7.78 -12.25
CA MET A 234 -2.83 7.84 -13.25
C MET A 234 -2.65 9.25 -13.83
N HIS A 235 -3.74 10.00 -14.02
CA HIS A 235 -3.68 11.40 -14.43
C HIS A 235 -3.07 12.30 -13.34
N ARG A 236 -3.43 12.08 -12.06
CA ARG A 236 -2.89 12.85 -10.93
C ARG A 236 -1.42 12.51 -10.62
N PHE A 237 -1.02 11.26 -10.85
CA PHE A 237 0.30 10.72 -10.49
C PHE A 237 0.95 9.97 -11.67
N PRO A 238 1.19 10.68 -12.81
CA PRO A 238 1.62 10.05 -14.07
C PRO A 238 3.03 9.43 -14.02
N ASP A 239 3.84 9.83 -13.03
CA ASP A 239 5.19 9.29 -12.82
C ASP A 239 5.24 8.24 -11.70
N ASN A 240 4.12 8.06 -10.99
CA ASN A 240 4.03 7.13 -9.87
C ASN A 240 3.15 5.91 -10.16
N ILE A 241 2.16 6.02 -11.04
CA ILE A 241 1.24 4.92 -11.38
C ILE A 241 1.45 4.58 -12.85
N LEU A 242 2.09 3.44 -13.08
CA LEU A 242 2.60 3.05 -14.39
C LEU A 242 1.96 1.75 -14.85
N CYS A 243 1.61 1.67 -16.14
CA CYS A 243 1.06 0.46 -16.75
C CYS A 243 2.08 -0.21 -17.67
N PHE A 244 2.32 -1.50 -17.45
CA PHE A 244 3.09 -2.36 -18.31
C PHE A 244 2.21 -3.47 -18.87
N VAL A 245 2.28 -3.71 -20.16
CA VAL A 245 1.48 -4.73 -20.83
C VAL A 245 2.34 -5.68 -21.62
N VAL A 246 1.83 -6.90 -21.82
CA VAL A 246 2.40 -7.91 -22.69
C VAL A 246 1.42 -8.17 -23.82
N GLU A 247 1.91 -8.06 -25.03
CA GLU A 247 1.12 -8.15 -26.25
C GLU A 247 1.56 -9.32 -27.12
N LYS A 248 0.61 -9.98 -27.76
CA LYS A 248 0.80 -10.97 -28.81
C LYS A 248 -0.19 -10.67 -29.94
N ASP A 249 0.33 -10.49 -31.16
CA ASP A 249 -0.49 -10.23 -32.37
C ASP A 249 -1.54 -9.10 -32.10
N GLU A 250 -1.06 -7.94 -31.62
CA GLU A 250 -1.86 -6.75 -31.28
C GLU A 250 -2.91 -6.97 -30.16
N THR A 251 -2.83 -8.09 -29.44
CA THR A 251 -3.75 -8.41 -28.34
C THR A 251 -3.02 -8.42 -27.00
N ILE A 252 -3.52 -7.71 -26.01
CA ILE A 252 -2.97 -7.72 -24.65
C ILE A 252 -3.35 -9.03 -23.96
N ILE A 253 -2.33 -9.79 -23.55
CA ILE A 253 -2.45 -11.11 -22.92
C ILE A 253 -1.99 -11.13 -21.46
N GLY A 254 -1.44 -10.02 -20.96
CA GLY A 254 -1.02 -9.85 -19.58
C GLY A 254 -0.49 -8.46 -19.32
N GLY A 255 -0.20 -8.16 -18.04
CA GLY A 255 0.34 -6.88 -17.64
C GLY A 255 0.42 -6.69 -16.13
N SER A 256 0.81 -5.48 -15.75
CA SER A 256 0.86 -5.03 -14.36
C SER A 256 0.67 -3.52 -14.25
N ILE A 257 -0.10 -3.09 -13.24
CA ILE A 257 -0.05 -1.72 -12.74
C ILE A 257 0.99 -1.68 -11.63
N VAL A 258 1.91 -0.74 -11.73
CA VAL A 258 3.05 -0.59 -10.83
C VAL A 258 3.00 0.77 -10.15
N TYR A 259 3.25 0.79 -8.85
CA TYR A 259 3.37 2.01 -8.06
C TYR A 259 4.84 2.33 -7.82
N ALA A 260 5.31 3.45 -8.38
CA ALA A 260 6.67 3.95 -8.21
C ALA A 260 6.72 4.93 -7.03
N THR A 261 7.48 4.57 -6.00
CA THR A 261 7.77 5.41 -4.84
C THR A 261 9.25 5.82 -4.84
N PRO A 262 9.70 6.71 -3.94
CA PRO A 262 11.12 7.08 -3.88
C PRO A 262 12.09 5.93 -3.59
N GLN A 263 11.61 4.79 -3.06
CA GLN A 263 12.45 3.65 -2.66
C GLN A 263 12.05 2.32 -3.32
N VAL A 264 10.81 2.20 -3.78
CA VAL A 264 10.23 0.92 -4.19
C VAL A 264 9.42 1.06 -5.45
N ILE A 265 9.61 0.12 -6.38
CA ILE A 265 8.67 -0.18 -7.44
C ILE A 265 7.78 -1.32 -6.94
N HIS A 266 6.51 -1.05 -6.70
CA HIS A 266 5.56 -2.01 -6.15
C HIS A 266 4.54 -2.45 -7.20
N THR A 267 4.27 -3.75 -7.31
CA THR A 267 3.20 -4.22 -8.20
C THR A 267 1.86 -4.16 -7.48
N GLN A 268 1.01 -3.24 -7.93
CA GLN A 268 -0.35 -3.08 -7.38
C GLN A 268 -1.33 -4.11 -7.95
N TYR A 269 -1.25 -4.36 -9.25
CA TYR A 269 -2.06 -5.36 -9.95
C TYR A 269 -1.22 -6.14 -10.94
N ILE A 270 -1.45 -7.45 -11.00
CA ILE A 270 -0.78 -8.37 -11.93
C ILE A 270 -1.85 -9.30 -12.51
N ALA A 271 -1.89 -9.44 -13.82
CA ALA A 271 -2.79 -10.39 -14.47
C ALA A 271 -2.23 -10.91 -15.80
N ALA A 272 -2.60 -12.12 -16.14
CA ALA A 272 -2.44 -12.67 -17.48
C ALA A 272 -3.61 -13.63 -17.78
N ASN A 273 -4.13 -13.61 -19.03
CA ASN A 273 -5.12 -14.57 -19.45
C ASN A 273 -4.49 -15.98 -19.69
N GLU A 274 -5.28 -16.96 -20.08
CA GLU A 274 -4.78 -18.33 -20.24
C GLU A 274 -3.69 -18.43 -21.33
N LEU A 275 -3.83 -17.70 -22.43
CA LEU A 275 -2.81 -17.63 -23.47
C LEU A 275 -1.50 -17.03 -22.94
N GLY A 276 -1.59 -15.90 -22.20
CA GLY A 276 -0.43 -15.27 -21.58
C GLY A 276 0.30 -16.18 -20.61
N LYS A 277 -0.44 -16.92 -19.76
CA LYS A 277 0.15 -17.94 -18.87
C LYS A 277 0.85 -19.04 -19.66
N GLN A 278 0.22 -19.55 -20.70
CA GLN A 278 0.81 -20.58 -21.54
C GLN A 278 2.08 -20.10 -22.25
N LEU A 279 2.14 -18.85 -22.68
CA LEU A 279 3.28 -18.31 -23.43
C LEU A 279 4.40 -17.71 -22.57
N GLY A 280 4.20 -17.57 -21.24
CA GLY A 280 5.20 -17.03 -20.33
C GLY A 280 5.16 -15.50 -20.23
N ALA A 281 3.98 -14.89 -20.44
CA ALA A 281 3.82 -13.44 -20.44
C ALA A 281 4.33 -12.77 -19.16
N LEU A 282 3.98 -13.29 -17.98
CA LEU A 282 4.45 -12.71 -16.70
C LEU A 282 5.96 -12.90 -16.48
N ASP A 283 6.57 -13.96 -17.04
CA ASP A 283 8.01 -14.16 -16.95
C ASP A 283 8.75 -13.10 -17.78
N ALA A 284 8.27 -12.80 -19.00
CA ALA A 284 8.81 -11.73 -19.82
C ALA A 284 8.55 -10.34 -19.23
N LEU A 285 7.36 -10.11 -18.68
CA LEU A 285 6.97 -8.85 -18.04
C LEU A 285 7.93 -8.49 -16.90
N PHE A 286 8.16 -9.43 -15.96
CA PHE A 286 9.02 -9.15 -14.81
C PHE A 286 10.50 -9.13 -15.17
N ASP A 287 10.96 -9.88 -16.20
CA ASP A 287 12.30 -9.68 -16.75
C ASP A 287 12.48 -8.27 -17.31
N PHE A 288 11.46 -7.77 -18.02
CA PHE A 288 11.48 -6.41 -18.57
C PHE A 288 11.52 -5.36 -17.45
N ILE A 289 10.59 -5.43 -16.48
CA ILE A 289 10.48 -4.45 -15.40
C ILE A 289 11.73 -4.45 -14.51
N ILE A 290 12.25 -5.62 -14.14
CA ILE A 290 13.36 -5.75 -13.17
C ILE A 290 14.72 -5.49 -13.83
N HIS A 291 14.95 -5.98 -15.05
CA HIS A 291 16.27 -5.95 -15.66
C HIS A 291 16.44 -4.95 -16.81
N LYS A 292 15.35 -4.62 -17.53
CA LYS A 292 15.45 -3.75 -18.71
C LYS A 292 15.02 -2.31 -18.44
N CYS A 293 14.13 -2.09 -17.47
CA CYS A 293 13.82 -0.75 -16.97
C CYS A 293 14.98 -0.21 -16.12
N ARG A 294 15.28 1.08 -16.29
CA ARG A 294 16.30 1.76 -15.48
C ARG A 294 15.65 2.48 -14.31
N TRP A 295 15.49 1.78 -13.21
CA TRP A 295 14.96 2.36 -11.98
C TRP A 295 16.07 3.04 -11.18
N ASN A 296 15.75 4.20 -10.61
CA ASN A 296 16.61 4.89 -9.64
C ASN A 296 16.09 4.69 -8.23
N VAL A 297 15.72 3.45 -7.89
CA VAL A 297 15.22 3.06 -6.57
C VAL A 297 15.85 1.72 -6.16
N PRO A 298 16.04 1.46 -4.86
CA PRO A 298 16.76 0.27 -4.40
C PRO A 298 15.96 -1.03 -4.49
N TYR A 299 14.60 -0.97 -4.48
CA TYR A 299 13.79 -2.18 -4.33
C TYR A 299 12.69 -2.31 -5.37
N PHE A 300 12.42 -3.56 -5.75
CA PHE A 300 11.21 -3.98 -6.43
C PHE A 300 10.42 -4.90 -5.48
N ASP A 301 9.13 -4.63 -5.25
CA ASP A 301 8.27 -5.40 -4.35
C ASP A 301 7.05 -5.96 -5.08
N PHE A 302 6.86 -7.27 -4.99
CA PHE A 302 5.73 -7.97 -5.60
C PHE A 302 4.40 -7.85 -4.84
N GLY A 303 4.40 -7.24 -3.66
CA GLY A 303 3.25 -7.25 -2.78
C GLY A 303 3.03 -8.57 -2.05
N LYS A 304 2.05 -8.56 -1.16
CA LYS A 304 1.77 -9.64 -0.22
C LYS A 304 1.42 -10.97 -0.91
N SER A 305 1.71 -12.06 -0.21
CA SER A 305 1.39 -13.43 -0.63
C SER A 305 0.66 -14.20 0.48
N THR A 306 -0.05 -13.49 1.32
CA THR A 306 -0.85 -13.99 2.42
C THR A 306 -2.31 -13.58 2.28
N GLU A 307 -3.18 -14.32 2.90
CA GLU A 307 -4.63 -14.13 3.02
C GLU A 307 -5.01 -14.20 4.50
N ASP A 308 -6.23 -13.82 4.85
CA ASP A 308 -6.76 -13.89 6.21
C ASP A 308 -5.81 -13.26 7.26
N GLU A 309 -5.50 -11.96 7.08
CA GLU A 309 -4.61 -11.20 7.98
C GLU A 309 -3.24 -11.89 8.25
N GLY A 310 -2.75 -12.66 7.29
CA GLY A 310 -1.47 -13.38 7.37
C GLY A 310 -1.57 -14.80 7.89
N ASN A 311 -2.74 -15.27 8.30
CA ASN A 311 -2.95 -16.62 8.82
C ASN A 311 -2.79 -17.70 7.73
N PHE A 312 -3.01 -17.34 6.47
CA PHE A 312 -2.85 -18.24 5.34
C PHE A 312 -1.76 -17.75 4.38
N LEU A 313 -0.72 -18.59 4.18
CA LEU A 313 0.31 -18.35 3.17
C LEU A 313 -0.11 -18.97 1.83
N ASN A 314 -0.30 -18.16 0.81
CA ASN A 314 -0.50 -18.63 -0.56
C ASN A 314 0.83 -19.14 -1.13
N ARG A 315 1.08 -20.44 -0.95
CA ARG A 315 2.36 -21.10 -1.29
C ARG A 315 2.69 -21.00 -2.78
N ASN A 316 1.70 -21.07 -3.66
CA ASN A 316 1.92 -20.99 -5.09
C ASN A 316 2.33 -19.58 -5.50
N LEU A 317 1.67 -18.57 -4.92
CA LEU A 317 1.95 -17.18 -5.20
C LEU A 317 3.35 -16.76 -4.70
N ILE A 318 3.69 -17.11 -3.45
CA ILE A 318 5.02 -16.76 -2.91
C ILE A 318 6.13 -17.49 -3.66
N HIS A 319 5.96 -18.78 -3.98
CA HIS A 319 6.93 -19.54 -4.77
C HIS A 319 7.14 -18.93 -6.17
N GLN A 320 6.07 -18.45 -6.81
CA GLN A 320 6.18 -17.74 -8.09
C GLN A 320 7.03 -16.48 -7.95
N LYS A 321 6.77 -15.64 -6.95
CA LYS A 321 7.48 -14.38 -6.70
C LYS A 321 8.94 -14.63 -6.29
N GLU A 322 9.20 -15.59 -5.42
CA GLU A 322 10.56 -15.99 -5.04
C GLU A 322 11.36 -16.54 -6.22
N GLY A 323 10.68 -17.15 -7.18
CA GLY A 323 11.29 -17.62 -8.43
C GLY A 323 11.94 -16.51 -9.25
N PHE A 324 11.53 -15.25 -9.09
CA PHE A 324 12.16 -14.05 -9.65
C PHE A 324 13.32 -13.51 -8.79
N GLY A 325 13.80 -14.27 -7.81
CA GLY A 325 14.93 -13.87 -6.98
C GLY A 325 14.55 -13.02 -5.76
N GLY A 326 13.27 -12.81 -5.49
CA GLY A 326 12.81 -12.07 -4.33
C GLY A 326 12.91 -12.85 -3.02
N ARG A 327 12.89 -12.13 -1.89
CA ARG A 327 12.85 -12.68 -0.53
C ARG A 327 11.86 -11.90 0.32
N GLY A 328 11.50 -12.50 1.45
CA GLY A 328 10.45 -12.02 2.32
C GLY A 328 10.70 -10.67 2.95
N ILE A 329 9.69 -9.81 2.93
CA ILE A 329 9.57 -8.58 3.72
C ILE A 329 8.23 -8.61 4.46
N ILE A 330 8.20 -8.09 5.68
CA ILE A 330 7.02 -8.15 6.55
C ILE A 330 6.19 -6.87 6.45
N TYR A 331 4.88 -7.06 6.46
CA TYR A 331 3.86 -6.03 6.60
C TYR A 331 3.09 -6.31 7.88
N ASP A 332 3.38 -5.55 8.94
CA ASP A 332 2.79 -5.73 10.26
C ASP A 332 1.63 -4.77 10.49
N THR A 333 0.60 -5.29 11.14
CA THR A 333 -0.51 -4.50 11.69
C THR A 333 -0.58 -4.74 13.19
N TYR A 334 -0.61 -3.67 13.96
CA TYR A 334 -0.70 -3.70 15.40
C TYR A 334 -2.07 -3.21 15.87
N GLU A 335 -2.53 -3.73 16.98
CA GLU A 335 -3.72 -3.25 17.68
C GLU A 335 -3.33 -2.71 19.06
N TRP A 336 -3.84 -1.53 19.34
CA TRP A 336 -3.58 -0.81 20.57
C TRP A 336 -4.91 -0.48 21.25
N GLU A 337 -5.13 -1.04 22.45
CA GLU A 337 -6.29 -0.73 23.30
C GLU A 337 -6.02 0.57 24.10
N ILE A 338 -6.99 1.50 24.09
CA ILE A 338 -6.83 2.87 24.64
C ILE A 338 -7.25 2.91 26.13
#